data_c40b4519b5a9b42aa01936e943c8887f
#
_entry.id   c40b4519b5a9b42aa01936e943c8887f
#
_cell.length_a   1.000
_cell.length_b   1.000
_cell.length_c   1.000
_cell.angle_alpha   90.00
_cell.angle_beta   90.00
_cell.angle_gamma   90.00
#
_symmetry.space_group_name_H-M   'P 1'
#
loop_
_entity.id
_entity.type
_entity.pdbx_description
1 polymer ?
#
loop_
_entity_poly.entity_id
_entity_poly.type
_entity_poly.pdbx_seq_one_letter_code
_entity_poly.pdbx_strand_id
1 'polypeptide(L)'
;MVIVEGVVIGGNRLGRKLGFPTANIAIDDDLAVENGVYSSKVVVEGEEYVAMTNVGVRPSVDGTKRLLETHLFGFEGLLYGLKLRVELYDKIRDEKKFSSVNELREQIAKDSNQIKELMANG
;
A
#
# COMPACT_ATOMS: atom_id res chain seq x y z
N MET A 1 -0.97 -14.28 -7.89
CA MET A 1 -0.80 -12.80 -7.99
C MET A 1 -2.11 -12.15 -8.38
N VAL A 2 -2.46 -11.07 -7.70
CA VAL A 2 -3.65 -10.27 -8.01
C VAL A 2 -3.19 -8.93 -8.57
N ILE A 3 -3.79 -8.50 -9.66
CA ILE A 3 -3.48 -7.21 -10.29
C ILE A 3 -4.64 -6.25 -10.08
N VAL A 4 -4.32 -5.06 -9.56
CA VAL A 4 -5.29 -3.98 -9.35
C VAL A 4 -4.81 -2.76 -10.12
N GLU A 5 -5.67 -2.21 -10.96
CA GLU A 5 -5.38 -0.97 -11.66
C GLU A 5 -6.35 0.11 -11.19
N GLY A 6 -5.84 1.32 -11.03
CA GLY A 6 -6.67 2.43 -10.62
C GLY A 6 -5.93 3.75 -10.59
N VAL A 7 -6.70 4.82 -10.47
CA VAL A 7 -6.16 6.17 -10.39
C VAL A 7 -5.98 6.56 -8.92
N VAL A 8 -4.85 7.17 -8.60
CA VAL A 8 -4.55 7.61 -7.24
C VAL A 8 -5.48 8.77 -6.85
N ILE A 9 -6.21 8.58 -5.75
CA ILE A 9 -7.19 9.56 -5.24
C ILE A 9 -6.68 10.38 -4.05
N GLY A 10 -5.50 10.06 -3.53
CA GLY A 10 -4.91 10.76 -2.39
C GLY A 10 -3.81 9.96 -1.74
N GLY A 11 -3.40 10.39 -0.55
CA GLY A 11 -2.38 9.71 0.21
C GLY A 11 -2.64 9.79 1.71
N ASN A 12 -1.90 9.00 2.47
CA ASN A 12 -1.99 8.98 3.93
C ASN A 12 -1.00 9.99 4.51
N ARG A 13 -1.54 11.04 5.15
CA ARG A 13 -0.71 12.10 5.74
C ARG A 13 0.18 11.60 6.88
N LEU A 14 -0.32 10.65 7.68
CA LEU A 14 0.47 10.09 8.77
C LEU A 14 1.65 9.29 8.23
N GLY A 15 1.42 8.45 7.23
CA GLY A 15 2.50 7.71 6.58
C GLY A 15 3.58 8.64 6.03
N ARG A 16 3.18 9.77 5.43
CA ARG A 16 4.11 10.77 4.92
C ARG A 16 4.98 11.36 6.03
N LYS A 17 4.38 11.68 7.18
CA LYS A 17 5.11 12.21 8.34
C LYS A 17 6.10 11.18 8.90
N LEU A 18 5.80 9.89 8.79
CA LEU A 18 6.65 8.81 9.27
C LEU A 18 7.73 8.40 8.27
N GLY A 19 7.78 9.03 7.10
CA GLY A 19 8.73 8.68 6.06
C GLY A 19 8.27 7.56 5.13
N PHE A 20 6.99 7.18 5.20
CA PHE A 20 6.39 6.13 4.36
C PHE A 20 5.16 6.67 3.64
N PRO A 21 5.34 7.62 2.70
CA PRO A 21 4.19 8.17 1.98
C PRO A 21 3.47 7.09 1.17
N THR A 22 2.13 7.14 1.19
CA THR A 22 1.31 6.17 0.47
C THR A 22 0.42 6.84 -0.55
N ALA A 23 0.10 6.08 -1.60
CA ALA A 23 -0.88 6.46 -2.61
C ALA A 23 -2.12 5.59 -2.44
N ASN A 24 -3.29 6.20 -2.43
CA ASN A 24 -4.57 5.50 -2.22
C ASN A 24 -5.30 5.30 -3.54
N ILE A 25 -5.78 4.08 -3.73
CA ILE A 25 -6.65 3.71 -4.85
C ILE A 25 -7.93 3.12 -4.26
N ALA A 26 -9.09 3.60 -4.69
CA ALA A 26 -10.37 3.02 -4.31
C ALA A 26 -10.53 1.68 -5.02
N ILE A 27 -10.98 0.66 -4.29
CA ILE A 27 -11.24 -0.67 -4.84
C ILE A 27 -12.64 -1.12 -4.46
N ASP A 28 -13.17 -2.07 -5.24
CA ASP A 28 -14.50 -2.62 -4.98
C ASP A 28 -14.50 -3.45 -3.69
N ASP A 29 -15.63 -3.42 -2.98
CA ASP A 29 -15.79 -4.19 -1.74
C ASP A 29 -15.73 -5.70 -2.00
N ASP A 30 -16.14 -6.13 -3.20
CA ASP A 30 -16.17 -7.53 -3.59
C ASP A 30 -14.91 -8.02 -4.31
N LEU A 31 -13.88 -7.18 -4.41
CA LEU A 31 -12.61 -7.61 -4.99
C LEU A 31 -12.07 -8.82 -4.20
N ALA A 32 -11.77 -9.91 -4.91
CA ALA A 32 -11.38 -11.18 -4.32
C ALA A 32 -9.93 -11.15 -3.83
N VAL A 33 -9.67 -10.33 -2.83
CA VAL A 33 -8.38 -10.21 -2.15
C VAL A 33 -8.64 -9.94 -0.67
N GLU A 34 -7.90 -10.63 0.21
CA GLU A 34 -8.06 -10.43 1.64
C GLU A 34 -7.46 -9.09 2.07
N ASN A 35 -8.03 -8.48 3.11
CA ASN A 35 -7.40 -7.32 3.73
C ASN A 35 -6.09 -7.73 4.39
N GLY A 36 -5.10 -6.85 4.35
CA GLY A 36 -3.80 -7.13 4.93
C GLY A 36 -2.69 -6.36 4.24
N VAL A 37 -1.47 -6.64 4.64
CA VAL A 37 -0.26 -6.04 4.08
C VAL A 37 0.41 -7.03 3.15
N TYR A 38 0.78 -6.56 1.96
CA TYR A 38 1.31 -7.39 0.87
C TYR A 38 2.65 -6.88 0.38
N SER A 39 3.51 -7.82 -0.03
CA SER A 39 4.60 -7.49 -0.93
C SER A 39 4.01 -7.25 -2.32
N SER A 40 4.52 -6.27 -3.02
CA SER A 40 3.92 -5.85 -4.29
C SER A 40 4.93 -5.21 -5.22
N LYS A 41 4.52 -5.09 -6.49
CA LYS A 41 5.21 -4.28 -7.49
C LYS A 41 4.20 -3.31 -8.05
N VAL A 42 4.64 -2.08 -8.29
CA VAL A 42 3.79 -1.03 -8.86
C VAL A 42 4.43 -0.52 -10.12
N VAL A 43 3.65 -0.52 -11.20
CA VAL A 43 4.08 0.06 -12.47
C VAL A 43 3.40 1.42 -12.62
N VAL A 44 4.21 2.44 -12.79
CA VAL A 44 3.77 3.81 -13.02
C VAL A 44 4.60 4.43 -14.14
N GLU A 45 3.91 4.94 -15.16
CA GLU A 45 4.56 5.58 -16.32
C GLU A 45 5.64 4.69 -16.95
N GLY A 46 5.37 3.38 -17.00
CA GLY A 46 6.29 2.41 -17.61
C GLY A 46 7.42 1.93 -16.72
N GLU A 47 7.56 2.46 -15.51
CA GLU A 47 8.59 2.05 -14.57
C GLU A 47 8.03 1.21 -13.44
N GLU A 48 8.79 0.21 -13.01
CA GLU A 48 8.40 -0.75 -11.98
C GLU A 48 9.13 -0.47 -10.67
N TYR A 49 8.37 -0.47 -9.57
CA TYR A 49 8.89 -0.28 -8.22
C TYR A 49 8.43 -1.40 -7.31
N VAL A 50 9.32 -1.89 -6.46
CA VAL A 50 8.93 -2.74 -5.34
C VAL A 50 8.18 -1.86 -4.35
N ALA A 51 7.12 -2.41 -3.76
CA ALA A 51 6.23 -1.63 -2.92
C ALA A 51 5.66 -2.45 -1.77
N MET A 52 5.21 -1.74 -0.75
CA MET A 52 4.42 -2.28 0.34
C MET A 52 3.00 -1.80 0.17
N THR A 53 2.05 -2.73 0.13
CA THR A 53 0.66 -2.41 -0.15
C THR A 53 -0.25 -2.93 0.95
N ASN A 54 -1.11 -2.06 1.46
CA ASN A 54 -2.11 -2.40 2.46
C ASN A 54 -3.50 -2.34 1.82
N VAL A 55 -4.24 -3.43 1.94
CA VAL A 55 -5.65 -3.50 1.52
C VAL A 55 -6.51 -3.48 2.78
N GLY A 56 -7.42 -2.53 2.86
CA GLY A 56 -8.24 -2.42 4.06
C GLY A 56 -9.42 -1.49 3.91
N VAL A 57 -10.26 -1.48 4.94
CA VAL A 57 -11.44 -0.65 5.01
C VAL A 57 -11.13 0.58 5.86
N ARG A 58 -11.54 1.74 5.38
CA ARG A 58 -11.32 3.02 6.05
C ARG A 58 -12.63 3.76 6.23
N PRO A 59 -12.78 4.54 7.32
CA PRO A 59 -13.95 5.41 7.49
C PRO A 59 -14.06 6.41 6.34
N SER A 60 -15.28 6.72 5.93
CA SER A 60 -15.57 7.74 4.94
C SER A 60 -16.81 8.52 5.36
N VAL A 61 -17.13 9.58 4.61
CA VAL A 61 -18.28 10.45 4.90
C VAL A 61 -19.59 9.66 4.93
N ASP A 62 -19.72 8.67 4.04
CA ASP A 62 -20.95 7.88 3.88
C ASP A 62 -20.89 6.51 4.54
N GLY A 63 -19.91 6.26 5.42
CA GLY A 63 -19.76 4.97 6.08
C GLY A 63 -18.33 4.46 5.99
N THR A 64 -18.07 3.47 5.15
CA THR A 64 -16.74 2.89 4.97
C THR A 64 -16.38 2.82 3.50
N LYS A 65 -15.08 2.80 3.23
CA LYS A 65 -14.51 2.68 1.90
C LYS A 65 -13.39 1.66 1.92
N ARG A 66 -13.37 0.78 0.94
CA ARG A 66 -12.25 -0.15 0.80
C ARG A 66 -11.18 0.49 -0.06
N LEU A 67 -9.97 0.54 0.48
CA LEU A 67 -8.83 1.20 -0.17
C LEU A 67 -7.65 0.26 -0.28
N LEU A 68 -6.89 0.48 -1.34
CA LEU A 68 -5.55 -0.04 -1.49
C LEU A 68 -4.60 1.14 -1.26
N GLU A 69 -3.74 1.02 -0.26
CA GLU A 69 -2.73 2.03 0.05
C GLU A 69 -1.36 1.44 -0.26
N THR A 70 -0.60 2.07 -1.15
CA THR A 70 0.70 1.54 -1.55
C THR A 70 1.82 2.54 -1.33
N HIS A 71 2.95 2.03 -0.81
CA HIS A 71 4.18 2.79 -0.63
C HIS A 71 5.24 2.23 -1.57
N LEU A 72 5.66 3.01 -2.55
CA LEU A 72 6.67 2.62 -3.54
C LEU A 72 8.05 2.93 -2.98
N PHE A 73 8.90 1.90 -2.89
CA PHE A 73 10.26 2.10 -2.40
C PHE A 73 11.11 2.82 -3.45
N GLY A 74 11.74 3.91 -3.02
CA GLY A 74 12.64 4.65 -3.89
C GLY A 74 11.97 5.59 -4.88
N PHE A 75 10.63 5.69 -4.86
CA PHE A 75 9.93 6.63 -5.71
C PHE A 75 9.93 8.02 -5.08
N GLU A 76 10.25 9.02 -5.90
CA GLU A 76 10.15 10.42 -5.51
C GLU A 76 9.22 11.13 -6.49
N GLY A 77 8.34 11.99 -5.96
CA GLY A 77 7.40 12.75 -6.77
C GLY A 77 5.96 12.59 -6.31
N LEU A 78 5.03 13.04 -7.12
CA LEU A 78 3.61 13.03 -6.85
C LEU A 78 2.93 11.96 -7.70
N LEU A 79 2.10 11.13 -7.04
CA LEU A 79 1.33 10.08 -7.70
C LEU A 79 -0.13 10.45 -7.92
N TYR A 80 -0.62 11.50 -7.27
CA TYR A 80 -2.02 11.90 -7.36
C TYR A 80 -2.46 12.07 -8.82
N GLY A 81 -3.58 11.44 -9.15
CA GLY A 81 -4.16 11.51 -10.48
C GLY A 81 -3.54 10.56 -11.51
N LEU A 82 -2.44 9.90 -11.17
CA LEU A 82 -1.81 8.93 -12.06
C LEU A 82 -2.48 7.57 -11.95
N LYS A 83 -2.49 6.82 -13.05
CA LYS A 83 -2.96 5.44 -13.06
C LYS A 83 -1.82 4.52 -12.67
N LEU A 84 -2.05 3.67 -11.67
CA LEU A 84 -1.09 2.67 -11.24
C LEU A 84 -1.59 1.28 -11.57
N ARG A 85 -0.64 0.39 -11.87
CA ARG A 85 -0.88 -1.05 -11.92
C ARG A 85 -0.18 -1.63 -10.71
N VAL A 86 -0.95 -2.19 -9.77
CA VAL A 86 -0.42 -2.79 -8.54
C VAL A 86 -0.52 -4.30 -8.65
N GLU A 87 0.61 -4.97 -8.53
CA GLU A 87 0.70 -6.43 -8.54
C GLU A 87 0.94 -6.90 -7.12
N LEU A 88 -0.06 -7.55 -6.53
CA LEU A 88 0.03 -8.08 -5.18
C LEU A 88 0.60 -9.50 -5.22
N TYR A 89 1.65 -9.75 -4.46
CA TYR A 89 2.31 -11.07 -4.40
C TYR A 89 1.95 -11.81 -3.12
N ASP A 90 2.73 -11.65 -2.06
CA ASP A 90 2.54 -12.39 -0.82
C ASP A 90 1.90 -11.52 0.25
N LYS A 91 0.87 -12.05 0.90
CA LYS A 91 0.31 -11.42 2.08
C LYS A 91 1.27 -11.70 3.24
N ILE A 92 1.84 -10.65 3.82
CA ILE A 92 2.83 -10.80 4.89
C ILE A 92 2.21 -10.71 6.29
N ARG A 93 1.06 -10.10 6.42
CA ARG A 93 0.30 -10.08 7.68
C ARG A 93 -1.08 -9.49 7.51
N ASP A 94 -1.95 -9.75 8.49
CA ASP A 94 -3.25 -9.12 8.57
C ASP A 94 -3.12 -7.64 8.97
N GLU A 95 -4.18 -6.87 8.78
CA GLU A 95 -4.25 -5.52 9.31
C GLU A 95 -4.17 -5.56 10.83
N LYS A 96 -3.58 -4.52 11.42
CA LYS A 96 -3.32 -4.44 12.84
C LYS A 96 -3.58 -3.03 13.33
N LYS A 97 -4.16 -2.90 14.52
CA LYS A 97 -4.29 -1.63 15.21
C LYS A 97 -3.09 -1.42 16.11
N PHE A 98 -2.66 -0.17 16.22
CA PHE A 98 -1.49 0.19 17.01
C PHE A 98 -1.90 1.12 18.14
N SER A 99 -1.31 0.92 19.32
CA SER A 99 -1.59 1.74 20.50
C SER A 99 -0.80 3.06 20.49
N SER A 100 0.23 3.15 19.66
CA SER A 100 1.04 4.37 19.54
C SER A 100 1.61 4.54 18.15
N VAL A 101 2.01 5.77 17.85
CA VAL A 101 2.70 6.10 16.58
C VAL A 101 4.03 5.38 16.49
N ASN A 102 4.74 5.20 17.60
CA ASN A 102 6.01 4.50 17.62
C ASN A 102 5.86 3.02 17.24
N GLU A 103 4.82 2.35 17.77
CA GLU A 103 4.52 0.97 17.40
C GLU A 103 4.22 0.83 15.91
N LEU A 104 3.43 1.77 15.38
CA LEU A 104 3.13 1.80 13.95
C LEU A 104 4.40 1.95 13.12
N ARG A 105 5.26 2.90 13.50
CA ARG A 105 6.53 3.14 12.78
C ARG A 105 7.41 1.89 12.78
N GLU A 106 7.56 1.24 13.94
CA GLU A 106 8.37 0.03 14.06
C GLU A 106 7.83 -1.11 13.21
N GLN A 107 6.51 -1.28 13.19
CA GLN A 107 5.89 -2.34 12.38
C GLN A 107 6.08 -2.07 10.89
N ILE A 108 5.88 -0.83 10.45
CA ILE A 108 6.09 -0.46 9.04
C ILE A 108 7.54 -0.71 8.62
N ALA A 109 8.50 -0.40 9.49
CA ALA A 109 9.91 -0.64 9.21
C ALA A 109 10.20 -2.14 9.05
N LYS A 110 9.64 -2.98 9.91
CA LYS A 110 9.76 -4.44 9.80
C LYS A 110 9.14 -4.97 8.51
N ASP A 111 7.94 -4.51 8.19
CA ASP A 111 7.24 -4.90 6.97
C ASP A 111 8.06 -4.52 5.74
N SER A 112 8.58 -3.31 5.71
CA SER A 112 9.40 -2.81 4.60
C SER A 112 10.64 -3.66 4.38
N ASN A 113 11.34 -3.99 5.47
CA ASN A 113 12.56 -4.81 5.39
C ASN A 113 12.23 -6.23 4.91
N GLN A 114 11.16 -6.82 5.42
CA GLN A 114 10.71 -8.15 5.01
C GLN A 114 10.38 -8.19 3.52
N ILE A 115 9.65 -7.18 3.04
CA ILE A 115 9.26 -7.09 1.64
C ILE A 115 10.48 -6.93 0.74
N LYS A 116 11.42 -6.07 1.13
CA LYS A 116 12.65 -5.87 0.36
C LYS A 116 13.45 -7.15 0.22
N GLU A 117 13.54 -7.95 1.29
CA GLU A 117 14.20 -9.26 1.25
C GLU A 117 13.47 -10.23 0.32
N LEU A 118 12.16 -10.35 0.46
CA LEU A 118 11.35 -11.24 -0.37
C LEU A 118 11.47 -10.91 -1.85
N MET A 119 11.41 -9.64 -2.19
CA MET A 119 11.43 -9.20 -3.58
C MET A 119 12.82 -9.18 -4.18
N ALA A 120 13.86 -9.08 -3.37
CA ALA A 120 15.25 -9.16 -3.84
C ALA A 120 15.63 -10.56 -4.31
N ASN A 121 15.01 -11.58 -3.71
CA ASN A 121 15.29 -13.00 -4.02
C ASN A 121 14.35 -13.59 -5.06
N GLY A 122 13.38 -12.79 -5.49
CA GLY A 122 12.34 -13.24 -6.45
C GLY A 122 12.59 -12.77 -7.90
#